data_fddbb747704458264b948d2a4f2fd843
#
_entry.id   fddbb747704458264b948d2a4f2fd843
#
_cell.length_a   1.000
_cell.length_b   1.000
_cell.length_c   1.000
_cell.angle_alpha   90.00
_cell.angle_beta   90.00
_cell.angle_gamma   90.00
#
_symmetry.space_group_name_H-M   'P 1'
#
loop_
_entity.id
_entity.type
_entity.pdbx_description
1 polymer ?
#
loop_
_entity_poly.entity_id
_entity_poly.type
_entity_poly.pdbx_seq_one_letter_code
_entity_poly.pdbx_strand_id
1 'polypeptide(L)'
;MKVFKRTFNTLMLTFTITFIAGFFILPKDSKVYAQYLNSTNYQLENPVNIIEGGESSSSSFRYLSGSGQLDSGEGTSTNFTSLAGTLYHPVSTTPVLITTAGSGQVALSWTASTGTFGNITSYSVGISTSSGGTYTYTNAGNVTTYTYTGLTNGTTYYFKVKSFAAGLALSESVAVSGLPVASGNNNGGGGGGGGGGGGGGGGGGGGGDNNQGGSGKGVVNFSGRAYPSSKVIILKDGVIYVSTIADPLASFSVSASKVSEGDHIFSIYGEDSQGRKSTPFAFPIKVGLDSTINIGGIFLSPTIDVDKSVVKQGENVAIFGQSVPNSNITISVNSANEFFNNVKTDKSGVYLLNFDTAKLEIGDHSARSKSAILNEVSPFGNTVGFKVGSESKKKTVSDCSNLRGDINCDGKVNLVDFSIMAFWYNKSNPPVKVDLNNDGKINLIDFSILAYNWTG
;
A
#
# COMPACT_ATOMS: atom_id res chain seq x y z
N MET A 1 40.57 47.12 -44.51
CA MET A 1 39.32 46.35 -44.20
C MET A 1 39.19 44.98 -44.86
N LYS A 2 39.79 44.70 -46.02
CA LYS A 2 39.77 43.36 -46.67
C LYS A 2 40.68 42.32 -46.04
N VAL A 3 41.82 42.73 -45.41
CA VAL A 3 42.79 41.79 -44.78
C VAL A 3 42.23 41.29 -43.44
N PHE A 4 41.54 42.14 -42.68
CA PHE A 4 40.97 41.77 -41.37
C PHE A 4 39.84 40.75 -41.47
N LYS A 5 39.06 40.80 -42.55
CA LYS A 5 37.97 39.88 -42.82
C LYS A 5 38.45 38.46 -43.21
N ARG A 6 39.64 38.37 -43.86
CA ARG A 6 40.25 37.07 -44.22
C ARG A 6 40.84 36.36 -43.03
N THR A 7 41.52 37.06 -42.12
CA THR A 7 42.10 36.50 -40.91
C THR A 7 41.04 36.04 -39.92
N PHE A 8 39.91 36.77 -39.81
CA PHE A 8 38.81 36.40 -38.92
C PHE A 8 38.07 35.14 -39.41
N ASN A 9 37.84 35.05 -40.72
CA ASN A 9 37.21 33.83 -41.30
C ASN A 9 38.13 32.60 -41.25
N THR A 10 39.43 32.75 -41.36
CA THR A 10 40.38 31.66 -41.22
C THR A 10 40.50 31.19 -39.76
N LEU A 11 40.49 32.15 -38.82
CA LEU A 11 40.47 31.81 -37.38
C LEU A 11 39.18 31.13 -36.92
N MET A 12 38.04 31.58 -37.45
CA MET A 12 36.74 30.94 -37.18
C MET A 12 36.63 29.53 -37.79
N LEU A 13 37.17 29.35 -39.02
CA LEU A 13 37.17 28.07 -39.68
C LEU A 13 38.10 27.05 -38.97
N THR A 14 39.27 27.48 -38.47
CA THR A 14 40.18 26.65 -37.70
C THR A 14 39.59 26.30 -36.32
N PHE A 15 38.88 27.23 -35.68
CA PHE A 15 38.20 26.96 -34.38
C PHE A 15 37.04 25.97 -34.53
N THR A 16 36.26 26.09 -35.64
CA THR A 16 35.17 25.14 -35.93
C THR A 16 35.70 23.74 -36.30
N ILE A 17 36.78 23.68 -37.07
CA ILE A 17 37.42 22.39 -37.46
C ILE A 17 38.06 21.71 -36.22
N THR A 18 38.70 22.46 -35.30
CA THR A 18 39.25 21.91 -34.05
C THR A 18 38.14 21.50 -33.10
N PHE A 19 37.01 22.18 -33.05
CA PHE A 19 35.83 21.78 -32.23
C PHE A 19 35.13 20.57 -32.79
N ILE A 20 35.00 20.43 -34.13
CA ILE A 20 34.44 19.26 -34.78
C ILE A 20 35.41 18.07 -34.73
N ALA A 21 36.71 18.27 -34.89
CA ALA A 21 37.70 17.25 -34.74
C ALA A 21 37.89 16.79 -33.29
N GLY A 22 37.72 17.70 -32.29
CA GLY A 22 37.74 17.35 -30.87
C GLY A 22 36.53 16.52 -30.43
N PHE A 23 35.43 16.58 -31.18
CA PHE A 23 34.24 15.79 -30.88
C PHE A 23 34.23 14.40 -31.55
N PHE A 24 35.12 14.15 -32.49
CA PHE A 24 35.24 12.87 -33.22
C PHE A 24 36.48 12.04 -32.89
N ILE A 25 37.36 12.55 -32.03
CA ILE A 25 38.49 11.77 -31.50
C ILE A 25 38.23 11.53 -30.01
N LEU A 26 37.16 10.82 -29.70
CA LEU A 26 37.16 10.00 -28.50
C LEU A 26 38.12 8.83 -28.80
N PRO A 27 39.18 8.66 -28.05
CA PRO A 27 40.02 7.48 -28.24
C PRO A 27 39.14 6.26 -28.00
N LYS A 28 39.18 5.34 -28.94
CA LYS A 28 38.45 4.07 -28.93
C LYS A 28 38.82 3.18 -27.74
N ASP A 29 39.78 3.64 -26.92
CA ASP A 29 40.30 3.00 -25.74
C ASP A 29 40.48 3.96 -24.55
N SER A 30 39.52 4.87 -24.32
CA SER A 30 39.50 5.53 -23.02
C SER A 30 39.02 4.53 -21.97
N LYS A 31 40.00 3.77 -21.45
CA LYS A 31 39.82 3.04 -20.18
C LYS A 31 39.59 4.11 -19.11
N VAL A 32 38.32 4.32 -18.73
CA VAL A 32 38.00 5.08 -17.54
C VAL A 32 38.42 4.17 -16.40
N TYR A 33 39.47 4.56 -15.69
CA TYR A 33 39.93 3.79 -14.55
C TYR A 33 38.91 3.85 -13.44
N ALA A 34 38.31 2.71 -13.10
CA ALA A 34 37.51 2.53 -11.94
C ALA A 34 38.32 2.83 -10.68
N GLN A 35 37.70 3.52 -9.71
CA GLN A 35 38.31 3.71 -8.40
C GLN A 35 38.32 2.35 -7.68
N TYR A 36 39.53 1.84 -7.38
CA TYR A 36 39.68 0.64 -6.59
C TYR A 36 39.50 0.97 -5.11
N LEU A 37 38.54 0.35 -4.48
CA LEU A 37 38.44 0.33 -3.02
C LEU A 37 38.99 -1.01 -2.55
N ASN A 38 40.23 -1.00 -2.00
CA ASN A 38 40.89 -2.17 -1.47
C ASN A 38 40.73 -2.28 0.03
N SER A 39 40.23 -3.40 0.51
CA SER A 39 40.46 -3.89 1.87
C SER A 39 41.19 -5.25 1.78
N THR A 40 41.72 -5.72 2.91
CA THR A 40 42.47 -6.98 2.97
C THR A 40 41.71 -8.21 2.47
N ASN A 41 40.35 -8.10 2.36
CA ASN A 41 39.48 -9.21 1.96
C ASN A 41 38.46 -8.84 0.86
N TYR A 42 38.49 -7.59 0.36
CA TYR A 42 37.54 -7.12 -0.66
C TYR A 42 38.26 -6.23 -1.66
N GLN A 43 38.08 -6.53 -2.92
CA GLN A 43 38.45 -5.66 -4.03
C GLN A 43 37.15 -5.30 -4.76
N LEU A 44 36.70 -4.05 -4.64
CA LEU A 44 35.54 -3.53 -5.36
C LEU A 44 36.08 -2.74 -6.55
N GLU A 45 36.00 -3.29 -7.74
CA GLU A 45 36.10 -2.51 -8.95
C GLU A 45 34.77 -1.72 -9.10
N ASN A 46 34.87 -0.39 -8.98
CA ASN A 46 33.73 0.47 -9.19
C ASN A 46 33.41 0.46 -10.69
N PRO A 47 32.28 -0.18 -11.12
CA PRO A 47 31.94 -0.14 -12.53
C PRO A 47 31.59 1.30 -12.89
N VAL A 48 32.31 1.82 -13.87
CA VAL A 48 31.95 3.06 -14.52
C VAL A 48 30.48 2.93 -14.98
N ASN A 49 29.70 3.99 -14.78
CA ASN A 49 28.39 4.14 -15.36
C ASN A 49 28.43 3.93 -16.87
N ILE A 50 28.28 2.71 -17.32
CA ILE A 50 28.02 2.37 -18.71
C ILE A 50 26.52 2.23 -18.85
N ILE A 51 25.98 2.86 -19.87
CA ILE A 51 24.54 2.80 -20.22
C ILE A 51 24.13 1.34 -20.56
N GLU A 52 25.11 0.48 -20.81
CA GLU A 52 24.97 -0.96 -21.02
C GLU A 52 25.54 -1.67 -19.80
N GLY A 53 24.82 -2.63 -19.25
CA GLY A 53 25.21 -3.37 -18.06
C GLY A 53 26.63 -3.95 -18.16
N GLY A 54 27.33 -4.03 -17.03
CA GLY A 54 28.68 -4.56 -16.92
C GLY A 54 28.77 -5.74 -15.97
N GLU A 55 29.69 -6.65 -16.27
CA GLU A 55 30.01 -7.80 -15.43
C GLU A 55 31.41 -7.62 -14.83
N SER A 56 31.53 -7.81 -13.51
CA SER A 56 32.78 -7.91 -12.78
C SER A 56 32.88 -9.25 -12.09
N SER A 57 33.99 -9.96 -12.22
CA SER A 57 34.16 -11.25 -11.58
C SER A 57 35.53 -11.43 -10.97
N SER A 58 35.59 -12.17 -9.87
CA SER A 58 36.81 -12.72 -9.27
C SER A 58 36.59 -14.20 -9.00
N SER A 59 37.64 -14.90 -8.55
CA SER A 59 37.54 -16.33 -8.21
C SER A 59 36.50 -16.67 -7.15
N SER A 60 36.03 -15.67 -6.38
CA SER A 60 35.08 -15.84 -5.27
C SER A 60 33.85 -14.90 -5.36
N PHE A 61 33.78 -14.10 -6.42
CA PHE A 61 32.75 -13.06 -6.53
C PHE A 61 32.45 -12.73 -7.98
N ARG A 62 31.17 -12.59 -8.29
CA ARG A 62 30.69 -12.12 -9.58
C ARG A 62 29.62 -11.03 -9.34
N TYR A 63 29.82 -9.88 -9.95
CA TYR A 63 28.92 -8.73 -9.83
C TYR A 63 28.43 -8.29 -11.22
N LEU A 64 27.14 -8.16 -11.35
CA LEU A 64 26.48 -7.62 -12.53
C LEU A 64 25.85 -6.29 -12.18
N SER A 65 26.18 -5.23 -12.89
CA SER A 65 25.60 -3.91 -12.67
C SER A 65 25.09 -3.31 -13.97
N GLY A 66 24.00 -2.59 -13.86
CA GLY A 66 23.48 -1.78 -14.94
C GLY A 66 23.00 -0.43 -14.41
N SER A 67 23.36 0.67 -15.06
CA SER A 67 22.89 1.98 -14.69
C SER A 67 21.85 2.47 -15.69
N GLY A 68 20.74 2.96 -15.14
CA GLY A 68 19.61 3.44 -15.96
C GLY A 68 18.56 2.38 -16.32
N GLN A 69 18.39 1.47 -15.54
CA GLN A 69 18.16 0.09 -15.67
C GLN A 69 16.75 -0.41 -15.70
N LEU A 70 16.44 -1.09 -16.77
CA LEU A 70 15.28 -1.96 -16.93
C LEU A 70 15.62 -3.45 -16.76
N ASP A 71 16.90 -3.80 -16.72
CA ASP A 71 17.34 -5.18 -16.64
C ASP A 71 17.82 -5.55 -15.23
N SER A 72 17.28 -6.62 -14.72
CA SER A 72 17.59 -7.23 -13.45
C SER A 72 18.46 -8.47 -13.67
N GLY A 73 19.48 -8.66 -12.85
CA GLY A 73 20.37 -9.80 -12.93
C GLY A 73 20.60 -10.46 -11.57
N GLU A 74 20.78 -11.76 -11.58
CA GLU A 74 21.22 -12.54 -10.44
C GLU A 74 22.70 -12.91 -10.62
N GLY A 75 23.54 -12.56 -9.65
CA GLY A 75 24.92 -12.99 -9.58
C GLY A 75 25.10 -13.98 -8.44
N THR A 76 25.57 -15.18 -8.72
CA THR A 76 25.79 -16.22 -7.71
C THR A 76 27.24 -16.65 -7.63
N SER A 77 27.74 -16.86 -6.42
CA SER A 77 28.96 -17.57 -6.12
C SER A 77 28.71 -18.62 -5.05
N THR A 78 29.68 -19.46 -4.74
CA THR A 78 29.55 -20.52 -3.73
C THR A 78 29.12 -20.01 -2.36
N ASN A 79 29.41 -18.74 -2.03
CA ASN A 79 29.12 -18.14 -0.71
C ASN A 79 28.35 -16.81 -0.77
N PHE A 80 27.93 -16.40 -1.95
CA PHE A 80 27.26 -15.09 -2.10
C PHE A 80 26.32 -15.08 -3.30
N THR A 81 25.13 -14.56 -3.09
CA THR A 81 24.17 -14.23 -4.15
C THR A 81 23.94 -12.73 -4.15
N SER A 82 24.22 -12.06 -5.26
CA SER A 82 23.88 -10.65 -5.47
C SER A 82 22.68 -10.55 -6.40
N LEU A 83 21.72 -9.77 -6.00
CA LEU A 83 20.52 -9.47 -6.76
C LEU A 83 20.56 -7.98 -7.10
N ALA A 84 20.66 -7.64 -8.39
CA ALA A 84 20.83 -6.27 -8.86
C ALA A 84 19.66 -5.80 -9.71
N GLY A 85 19.32 -4.51 -9.62
CA GLY A 85 18.22 -3.87 -10.33
C GLY A 85 17.02 -3.57 -9.43
N THR A 86 16.08 -2.76 -9.94
CA THR A 86 14.88 -2.37 -9.19
C THR A 86 13.96 -3.54 -8.83
N LEU A 87 14.05 -4.65 -9.58
CA LEU A 87 13.34 -5.90 -9.29
C LEU A 87 13.96 -6.66 -8.12
N TYR A 88 15.27 -6.50 -7.91
CA TYR A 88 16.04 -7.19 -6.88
C TYR A 88 16.42 -6.29 -5.71
N HIS A 89 15.92 -5.05 -5.68
CA HIS A 89 16.02 -4.30 -4.44
C HIS A 89 15.28 -5.12 -3.37
N PRO A 90 15.94 -5.51 -2.29
CA PRO A 90 15.30 -6.26 -1.23
C PRO A 90 14.28 -5.36 -0.56
N VAL A 91 13.10 -5.29 -1.14
CA VAL A 91 11.94 -4.61 -0.58
C VAL A 91 11.03 -5.66 0.02
N SER A 92 10.54 -5.37 1.19
CA SER A 92 9.48 -6.12 1.82
C SER A 92 8.26 -5.24 1.99
N THR A 93 7.10 -5.88 2.12
CA THR A 93 5.91 -5.13 2.56
C THR A 93 6.21 -4.49 3.90
N THR A 94 5.79 -3.23 4.07
CA THR A 94 5.95 -2.52 5.32
C THR A 94 5.09 -3.18 6.41
N PRO A 95 5.66 -3.51 7.59
CA PRO A 95 4.87 -4.03 8.69
C PRO A 95 3.79 -3.04 9.12
N VAL A 96 2.55 -3.47 9.25
CA VAL A 96 1.50 -2.68 9.90
C VAL A 96 1.57 -2.94 11.38
N LEU A 97 1.89 -1.91 12.15
CA LEU A 97 2.12 -1.99 13.59
C LEU A 97 0.83 -1.72 14.37
N ILE A 98 0.57 -2.56 15.35
CA ILE A 98 -0.55 -2.47 16.28
C ILE A 98 0.04 -2.32 17.68
N THR A 99 -0.44 -1.32 18.44
CA THR A 99 -0.07 -1.10 19.82
C THR A 99 -1.29 -1.27 20.73
N THR A 100 -1.13 -2.02 21.81
CA THR A 100 -2.16 -2.19 22.84
C THR A 100 -1.58 -1.73 24.18
N ALA A 101 -2.18 -0.70 24.75
CA ALA A 101 -1.75 -0.12 26.02
C ALA A 101 -2.14 -1.03 27.20
N GLY A 102 -1.23 -1.12 28.20
CA GLY A 102 -1.45 -1.79 29.48
C GLY A 102 -0.84 -0.97 30.62
N SER A 103 -0.91 -1.47 31.84
CA SER A 103 -0.31 -0.80 32.99
C SER A 103 1.21 -0.98 33.01
N GLY A 104 1.95 0.13 32.86
CA GLY A 104 3.40 0.14 32.80
C GLY A 104 3.96 -0.57 31.57
N GLN A 105 3.16 -0.83 30.55
CA GLN A 105 3.58 -1.59 29.35
C GLN A 105 2.79 -1.22 28.11
N VAL A 106 3.38 -1.52 26.94
CA VAL A 106 2.70 -1.53 25.65
C VAL A 106 3.04 -2.82 24.92
N ALA A 107 2.01 -3.58 24.60
CA ALA A 107 2.15 -4.75 23.73
C ALA A 107 2.12 -4.29 22.25
N LEU A 108 3.07 -4.81 21.48
CA LEU A 108 3.20 -4.61 20.05
C LEU A 108 2.83 -5.90 19.33
N SER A 109 2.09 -5.78 18.24
CA SER A 109 1.97 -6.82 17.24
C SER A 109 2.02 -6.19 15.84
N TRP A 110 2.45 -6.97 14.84
CA TRP A 110 2.56 -6.44 13.49
C TRP A 110 2.29 -7.51 12.44
N THR A 111 1.89 -7.07 11.26
CA THR A 111 1.74 -7.98 10.12
C THR A 111 3.09 -8.48 9.65
N ALA A 112 3.20 -9.78 9.39
CA ALA A 112 4.40 -10.33 8.82
C ALA A 112 4.69 -9.67 7.46
N SER A 113 5.93 -9.17 7.30
CA SER A 113 6.39 -8.65 6.01
C SER A 113 6.65 -9.79 5.04
N THR A 114 6.30 -9.60 3.77
CA THR A 114 6.66 -10.50 2.69
C THR A 114 7.76 -9.86 1.88
N GLY A 115 8.90 -10.52 1.76
CA GLY A 115 10.01 -10.07 0.92
C GLY A 115 9.75 -10.39 -0.56
N THR A 116 10.20 -9.53 -1.46
CA THR A 116 10.14 -9.81 -2.89
C THR A 116 11.15 -10.91 -3.27
N PHE A 117 12.27 -10.97 -2.56
CA PHE A 117 13.35 -11.93 -2.78
C PHE A 117 13.91 -12.38 -1.42
N GLY A 118 13.44 -13.53 -0.96
CA GLY A 118 13.89 -14.15 0.28
C GLY A 118 12.93 -13.96 1.45
N ASN A 119 13.06 -14.86 2.41
CA ASN A 119 12.23 -14.86 3.61
C ASN A 119 12.74 -13.81 4.60
N ILE A 120 11.81 -13.16 5.29
CA ILE A 120 12.13 -12.32 6.45
C ILE A 120 12.75 -13.21 7.52
N THR A 121 13.91 -12.81 8.01
CA THR A 121 14.69 -13.59 8.99
C THR A 121 14.57 -13.06 10.41
N SER A 122 14.26 -11.75 10.57
CA SER A 122 14.08 -11.13 11.89
C SER A 122 13.38 -9.78 11.81
N TYR A 123 12.97 -9.29 12.97
CA TYR A 123 12.44 -7.95 13.20
C TYR A 123 13.20 -7.26 14.33
N SER A 124 13.30 -5.93 14.25
CA SER A 124 13.72 -5.08 15.37
C SER A 124 12.62 -4.10 15.69
N VAL A 125 12.36 -3.94 16.98
CA VAL A 125 11.37 -2.99 17.52
C VAL A 125 12.06 -1.76 18.10
N GLY A 126 11.59 -0.57 17.73
CA GLY A 126 12.12 0.70 18.17
C GLY A 126 11.15 1.42 19.09
N ILE A 127 11.68 2.11 20.09
CA ILE A 127 10.93 2.94 21.03
C ILE A 127 11.51 4.36 21.09
N SER A 128 10.64 5.35 21.18
CA SER A 128 10.98 6.77 21.37
C SER A 128 9.88 7.48 22.15
N THR A 129 10.17 8.63 22.74
CA THR A 129 9.16 9.54 23.33
C THR A 129 8.67 10.60 22.35
N SER A 130 9.18 10.61 21.11
CA SER A 130 8.78 11.53 20.05
C SER A 130 8.60 10.77 18.72
N SER A 131 7.55 11.06 17.97
CA SER A 131 7.27 10.41 16.69
C SER A 131 8.36 10.64 15.64
N GLY A 132 9.00 11.81 15.63
CA GLY A 132 10.12 12.16 14.76
C GLY A 132 11.49 12.08 15.41
N GLY A 133 11.57 11.53 16.65
CA GLY A 133 12.81 11.45 17.41
C GLY A 133 13.70 10.27 17.02
N THR A 134 14.81 10.14 17.74
CA THR A 134 15.68 8.97 17.64
C THR A 134 15.03 7.77 18.33
N TYR A 135 15.04 6.62 17.65
CA TYR A 135 14.50 5.37 18.18
C TYR A 135 15.62 4.47 18.67
N THR A 136 15.45 3.90 19.85
CA THR A 136 16.31 2.83 20.35
C THR A 136 15.72 1.49 19.91
N TYR A 137 16.49 0.71 19.13
CA TYR A 137 16.05 -0.56 18.56
C TYR A 137 16.54 -1.76 19.37
N THR A 138 15.63 -2.73 19.55
CA THR A 138 15.89 -4.03 20.14
C THR A 138 15.56 -5.11 19.12
N ASN A 139 16.45 -6.09 18.94
CA ASN A 139 16.15 -7.23 18.09
C ASN A 139 15.07 -8.11 18.75
N ALA A 140 13.95 -8.27 18.05
CA ALA A 140 12.85 -9.10 18.51
C ALA A 140 12.95 -10.55 18.02
N GLY A 141 13.87 -10.86 17.07
CA GLY A 141 13.94 -12.16 16.41
C GLY A 141 12.91 -12.30 15.30
N ASN A 142 12.64 -13.54 14.87
CA ASN A 142 11.66 -13.83 13.83
C ASN A 142 10.25 -14.04 14.43
N VAL A 143 9.73 -13.01 15.04
CA VAL A 143 8.40 -12.99 15.69
C VAL A 143 7.61 -11.78 15.20
N THR A 144 6.30 -11.80 15.39
CA THR A 144 5.39 -10.70 15.04
C THR A 144 4.75 -10.02 16.24
N THR A 145 5.31 -10.25 17.44
CA THR A 145 4.84 -9.64 18.68
C THR A 145 6.02 -9.30 19.58
N TYR A 146 5.86 -8.24 20.39
CA TYR A 146 6.81 -7.84 21.41
C TYR A 146 6.11 -7.00 22.48
N THR A 147 6.57 -7.04 23.73
CA THR A 147 6.00 -6.20 24.81
C THR A 147 7.11 -5.38 25.45
N TYR A 148 6.97 -4.07 25.40
CA TYR A 148 7.75 -3.17 26.22
C TYR A 148 7.13 -3.07 27.61
N THR A 149 7.94 -3.31 28.64
CA THR A 149 7.57 -3.22 30.07
C THR A 149 8.37 -2.14 30.75
N GLY A 150 7.98 -1.76 31.98
CA GLY A 150 8.66 -0.71 32.76
C GLY A 150 8.43 0.70 32.23
N LEU A 151 7.39 0.90 31.45
CA LEU A 151 7.03 2.19 30.90
C LEU A 151 6.26 3.03 31.93
N THR A 152 6.44 4.35 31.88
CA THR A 152 5.74 5.28 32.78
C THR A 152 4.29 5.47 32.29
N ASN A 153 3.33 5.18 33.18
CA ASN A 153 1.92 5.45 32.89
C ASN A 153 1.68 6.94 32.66
N GLY A 154 0.82 7.28 31.70
CA GLY A 154 0.54 8.66 31.31
C GLY A 154 1.57 9.30 30.37
N THR A 155 2.65 8.58 30.02
CA THR A 155 3.65 9.04 29.05
C THR A 155 3.37 8.38 27.69
N THR A 156 3.22 9.19 26.63
CA THR A 156 3.07 8.68 25.27
C THR A 156 4.43 8.23 24.75
N TYR A 157 4.49 7.00 24.30
CA TYR A 157 5.64 6.43 23.58
C TYR A 157 5.26 6.20 22.12
N TYR A 158 6.27 6.19 21.25
CA TYR A 158 6.14 5.91 19.82
C TYR A 158 6.99 4.70 19.49
N PHE A 159 6.43 3.81 18.69
CA PHE A 159 7.03 2.53 18.34
C PHE A 159 7.18 2.40 16.83
N LYS A 160 8.21 1.70 16.38
CA LYS A 160 8.45 1.32 15.00
C LYS A 160 8.93 -0.13 14.93
N VAL A 161 8.73 -0.78 13.78
CA VAL A 161 9.22 -2.12 13.51
C VAL A 161 9.98 -2.12 12.20
N LYS A 162 11.18 -2.69 12.22
CA LYS A 162 12.00 -2.96 11.01
C LYS A 162 11.98 -4.44 10.70
N SER A 163 11.81 -4.79 9.43
CA SER A 163 11.98 -6.15 8.91
C SER A 163 13.39 -6.33 8.36
N PHE A 164 13.93 -7.54 8.49
CA PHE A 164 15.26 -7.90 8.01
C PHE A 164 15.23 -9.21 7.21
N ALA A 165 16.02 -9.25 6.14
CA ALA A 165 16.40 -10.49 5.48
C ALA A 165 17.91 -10.53 5.34
N ALA A 166 18.54 -11.67 5.67
CA ALA A 166 19.98 -11.86 5.62
C ALA A 166 20.81 -10.74 6.31
N GLY A 167 20.28 -10.16 7.40
CA GLY A 167 20.92 -9.06 8.14
C GLY A 167 20.72 -7.66 7.56
N LEU A 168 20.11 -7.53 6.40
CA LEU A 168 19.78 -6.25 5.77
C LEU A 168 18.39 -5.77 6.21
N ALA A 169 18.27 -4.50 6.62
CA ALA A 169 16.99 -3.87 6.87
C ALA A 169 16.25 -3.63 5.56
N LEU A 170 15.03 -4.13 5.44
CA LEU A 170 14.25 -4.06 4.20
C LEU A 170 13.16 -2.99 4.25
N SER A 171 12.40 -2.91 5.32
CA SER A 171 11.33 -1.93 5.49
C SER A 171 11.17 -1.55 6.96
N GLU A 172 10.60 -0.38 7.20
CA GLU A 172 10.31 0.14 8.52
C GLU A 172 8.87 0.65 8.57
N SER A 173 8.13 0.29 9.63
CA SER A 173 6.78 0.81 9.85
C SER A 173 6.80 2.31 10.11
N VAL A 174 5.66 2.98 9.90
CA VAL A 174 5.45 4.32 10.48
C VAL A 174 5.46 4.23 12.00
N ALA A 175 5.67 5.39 12.65
CA ALA A 175 5.58 5.47 14.10
C ALA A 175 4.13 5.33 14.58
N VAL A 176 3.88 4.43 15.52
CA VAL A 176 2.57 4.22 16.13
C VAL A 176 2.68 4.52 17.63
N SER A 177 1.76 5.33 18.15
CA SER A 177 1.78 5.71 19.56
C SER A 177 1.18 4.63 20.46
N GLY A 178 1.65 4.57 21.70
CA GLY A 178 1.05 3.81 22.79
C GLY A 178 1.17 4.61 24.09
N LEU A 179 0.07 4.69 24.85
CA LEU A 179 -0.01 5.41 26.13
C LEU A 179 -0.30 4.40 27.23
N PRO A 180 0.72 3.95 28.00
CA PRO A 180 0.51 3.11 29.17
C PRO A 180 -0.43 3.80 30.17
N VAL A 181 -1.43 3.07 30.67
CA VAL A 181 -2.41 3.59 31.64
C VAL A 181 -2.38 2.71 32.88
N ALA A 182 -2.45 3.33 34.09
CA ALA A 182 -2.53 2.57 35.33
C ALA A 182 -3.77 1.68 35.30
N SER A 183 -3.63 0.40 35.73
CA SER A 183 -4.80 -0.42 36.02
C SER A 183 -5.61 0.28 37.09
N GLY A 184 -6.84 0.66 36.78
CA GLY A 184 -7.77 1.12 37.82
C GLY A 184 -7.92 -0.01 38.85
N ASN A 185 -7.47 0.22 40.07
CA ASN A 185 -7.74 -0.66 41.18
C ASN A 185 -9.26 -0.63 41.41
N ASN A 186 -9.99 -1.54 40.81
CA ASN A 186 -11.29 -1.97 41.32
C ASN A 186 -11.05 -2.79 42.60
N ASN A 187 -10.48 -2.14 43.64
CA ASN A 187 -10.51 -2.65 44.99
C ASN A 187 -11.94 -2.45 45.53
N GLY A 188 -12.85 -3.34 45.13
CA GLY A 188 -13.99 -3.67 45.92
C GLY A 188 -13.50 -4.26 47.24
N GLY A 189 -13.03 -3.39 48.12
CA GLY A 189 -12.68 -3.73 49.50
C GLY A 189 -13.92 -4.26 50.21
N GLY A 190 -14.08 -5.61 50.20
CA GLY A 190 -14.87 -6.32 51.18
C GLY A 190 -14.25 -6.14 52.54
N GLY A 191 -14.50 -5.04 53.22
CA GLY A 191 -14.25 -4.85 54.65
C GLY A 191 -15.53 -5.15 55.40
N GLY A 192 -15.67 -6.42 55.84
CA GLY A 192 -16.64 -6.74 56.88
C GLY A 192 -16.20 -6.14 58.21
N GLY A 193 -17.11 -5.61 59.00
CA GLY A 193 -16.86 -5.28 60.38
C GLY A 193 -17.84 -4.29 60.99
N GLY A 194 -18.96 -4.81 61.45
CA GLY A 194 -19.53 -4.59 62.77
C GLY A 194 -19.90 -3.19 63.24
N GLY A 195 -21.20 -2.98 63.52
CA GLY A 195 -21.67 -2.46 64.77
C GLY A 195 -22.10 -1.01 64.83
N GLY A 196 -23.39 -0.77 65.00
CA GLY A 196 -23.88 0.16 66.03
C GLY A 196 -24.44 1.51 65.58
N GLY A 197 -25.74 1.63 65.50
CA GLY A 197 -26.49 2.61 66.25
C GLY A 197 -26.63 4.03 65.75
N GLY A 198 -27.86 4.43 65.40
CA GLY A 198 -28.43 5.69 65.85
C GLY A 198 -28.59 6.85 64.88
N GLY A 199 -29.77 7.06 64.39
CA GLY A 199 -30.46 8.34 64.50
C GLY A 199 -30.24 9.47 63.53
N GLY A 200 -31.25 9.77 62.70
CA GLY A 200 -31.74 11.13 62.58
C GLY A 200 -31.31 11.99 61.42
N GLY A 201 -32.21 12.31 60.53
CA GLY A 201 -32.39 13.68 60.06
C GLY A 201 -31.83 14.12 58.72
N GLY A 202 -32.64 14.17 57.73
CA GLY A 202 -32.96 15.27 56.81
C GLY A 202 -31.83 16.03 56.08
N GLY A 203 -31.91 16.11 54.79
CA GLY A 203 -31.30 17.19 54.07
C GLY A 203 -30.89 16.80 52.67
N GLY A 204 -31.66 17.22 51.64
CA GLY A 204 -31.34 17.07 50.24
C GLY A 204 -30.05 17.80 49.84
N GLY A 205 -29.27 17.15 49.05
CA GLY A 205 -28.12 17.73 48.39
C GLY A 205 -27.80 16.87 47.19
N GLY A 206 -28.05 17.33 45.97
CA GLY A 206 -27.70 16.69 44.76
C GLY A 206 -26.21 16.50 44.66
N GLY A 207 -25.75 15.30 45.02
CA GLY A 207 -24.39 14.84 44.73
C GLY A 207 -24.45 14.27 43.31
N GLY A 208 -23.84 14.96 42.35
CA GLY A 208 -23.56 14.42 41.05
C GLY A 208 -22.75 13.15 41.21
N ASP A 209 -23.37 12.03 40.91
CA ASP A 209 -22.69 10.75 40.70
C ASP A 209 -21.73 10.88 39.54
N ASN A 210 -20.50 11.30 39.81
CA ASN A 210 -19.37 11.08 38.92
C ASN A 210 -18.98 9.60 38.95
N ASN A 211 -19.97 8.73 38.79
CA ASN A 211 -19.73 7.36 38.40
C ASN A 211 -19.48 7.34 36.89
N GLN A 212 -18.30 7.81 36.46
CA GLN A 212 -17.75 7.39 35.18
C GLN A 212 -17.37 5.93 35.33
N GLY A 213 -18.37 5.08 35.43
CA GLY A 213 -18.24 3.68 35.11
C GLY A 213 -17.78 3.63 33.66
N GLY A 214 -16.56 3.21 33.42
CA GLY A 214 -16.04 2.99 32.08
C GLY A 214 -17.10 2.28 31.29
N SER A 215 -17.39 2.71 30.07
CA SER A 215 -18.48 2.15 29.25
C SER A 215 -18.28 0.68 28.89
N GLY A 216 -17.18 0.08 29.35
CA GLY A 216 -16.80 -1.29 29.05
C GLY A 216 -16.50 -1.53 27.56
N LYS A 217 -16.21 -0.46 26.83
CA LYS A 217 -16.04 -0.48 25.37
C LYS A 217 -14.71 0.13 24.98
N GLY A 218 -13.96 -0.60 24.12
CA GLY A 218 -12.68 -0.16 23.60
C GLY A 218 -12.78 0.81 22.43
N VAL A 219 -11.64 1.37 22.08
CA VAL A 219 -11.42 2.22 20.91
C VAL A 219 -10.33 1.63 20.05
N VAL A 220 -10.56 1.53 18.74
CA VAL A 220 -9.56 1.09 17.76
C VAL A 220 -9.33 2.23 16.77
N ASN A 221 -8.10 2.73 16.73
CA ASN A 221 -7.69 3.82 15.84
C ASN A 221 -6.92 3.22 14.65
N PHE A 222 -7.31 3.61 13.45
CA PHE A 222 -6.67 3.21 12.20
C PHE A 222 -6.04 4.42 11.54
N SER A 223 -4.81 4.27 11.02
CA SER A 223 -4.12 5.31 10.26
C SER A 223 -3.25 4.72 9.15
N GLY A 224 -3.11 5.46 8.05
CA GLY A 224 -2.31 4.99 6.93
C GLY A 224 -2.49 5.80 5.66
N ARG A 225 -2.25 5.12 4.52
CA ARG A 225 -2.34 5.69 3.17
C ARG A 225 -3.39 4.95 2.35
N ALA A 226 -4.20 5.74 1.62
CA ALA A 226 -5.20 5.27 0.67
C ALA A 226 -4.97 5.94 -0.70
N TYR A 227 -6.00 6.59 -1.24
CA TYR A 227 -5.92 7.40 -2.47
C TYR A 227 -6.37 8.82 -2.16
N PRO A 228 -5.94 9.83 -2.94
CA PRO A 228 -6.34 11.22 -2.71
C PRO A 228 -7.87 11.37 -2.66
N SER A 229 -8.36 11.99 -1.59
CA SER A 229 -9.79 12.28 -1.38
C SER A 229 -10.73 11.07 -1.51
N SER A 230 -10.20 9.87 -1.31
CA SER A 230 -10.92 8.61 -1.46
C SER A 230 -11.63 8.20 -0.17
N LYS A 231 -12.69 7.42 -0.32
CA LYS A 231 -13.40 6.82 0.80
C LYS A 231 -12.62 5.63 1.34
N VAL A 232 -12.41 5.60 2.66
CA VAL A 232 -11.82 4.48 3.38
C VAL A 232 -12.89 3.88 4.28
N ILE A 233 -13.13 2.59 4.11
CA ILE A 233 -14.20 1.86 4.80
C ILE A 233 -13.59 0.83 5.73
N ILE A 234 -14.04 0.85 6.99
CA ILE A 234 -13.67 -0.12 8.01
C ILE A 234 -14.87 -1.00 8.32
N LEU A 235 -14.68 -2.30 8.19
CA LEU A 235 -15.63 -3.32 8.61
C LEU A 235 -15.17 -3.90 9.94
N LYS A 236 -16.13 -4.23 10.79
CA LYS A 236 -15.95 -5.06 11.98
C LYS A 236 -16.78 -6.32 11.80
N ASP A 237 -16.15 -7.47 11.87
CA ASP A 237 -16.81 -8.77 11.72
C ASP A 237 -17.65 -8.89 10.43
N GLY A 238 -17.12 -8.31 9.31
CA GLY A 238 -17.73 -8.30 7.99
C GLY A 238 -18.80 -7.21 7.76
N VAL A 239 -19.17 -6.41 8.79
CA VAL A 239 -20.16 -5.34 8.68
C VAL A 239 -19.48 -3.98 8.68
N ILE A 240 -19.94 -3.04 7.83
CA ILE A 240 -19.40 -1.67 7.81
C ILE A 240 -19.61 -1.03 9.20
N TYR A 241 -18.53 -0.63 9.82
CA TYR A 241 -18.54 -0.07 11.17
C TYR A 241 -18.33 1.44 11.17
N VAL A 242 -17.31 1.92 10.45
CA VAL A 242 -17.01 3.34 10.29
C VAL A 242 -16.35 3.59 8.95
N SER A 243 -16.44 4.80 8.44
CA SER A 243 -15.71 5.23 7.24
C SER A 243 -15.16 6.64 7.41
N THR A 244 -14.14 6.97 6.62
CA THR A 244 -13.53 8.30 6.54
C THR A 244 -13.17 8.64 5.11
N ILE A 245 -12.76 9.88 4.89
CA ILE A 245 -12.19 10.33 3.61
C ILE A 245 -10.71 10.59 3.83
N ALA A 246 -9.86 10.02 2.98
CA ALA A 246 -8.44 10.33 2.97
C ALA A 246 -8.22 11.78 2.52
N ASP A 247 -7.16 12.40 3.01
CA ASP A 247 -6.79 13.75 2.61
C ASP A 247 -6.26 13.79 1.16
N PRO A 248 -6.03 14.99 0.57
CA PRO A 248 -5.47 15.09 -0.78
C PRO A 248 -4.07 14.48 -0.95
N LEU A 249 -3.34 14.24 0.14
CA LEU A 249 -2.04 13.55 0.14
C LEU A 249 -2.18 12.04 0.36
N ALA A 250 -3.44 11.55 0.30
CA ALA A 250 -3.81 10.15 0.47
C ALA A 250 -3.64 9.60 1.90
N SER A 251 -3.44 10.45 2.92
CA SER A 251 -3.37 10.00 4.32
C SER A 251 -4.77 9.91 4.92
N PHE A 252 -4.98 8.93 5.79
CA PHE A 252 -6.22 8.81 6.55
C PHE A 252 -5.96 8.49 8.02
N SER A 253 -6.90 8.90 8.85
CA SER A 253 -7.00 8.51 10.26
C SER A 253 -8.47 8.41 10.64
N VAL A 254 -8.84 7.35 11.38
CA VAL A 254 -10.21 7.13 11.82
C VAL A 254 -10.26 6.32 13.10
N SER A 255 -11.21 6.62 13.98
CA SER A 255 -11.44 5.93 15.25
C SER A 255 -12.73 5.12 15.20
N ALA A 256 -12.63 3.82 15.45
CA ALA A 256 -13.73 2.94 15.75
C ALA A 256 -13.96 2.94 17.27
N SER A 257 -14.93 3.72 17.74
CA SER A 257 -15.26 3.84 19.16
C SER A 257 -16.39 2.89 19.56
N LYS A 258 -16.54 2.63 20.86
CA LYS A 258 -17.59 1.76 21.43
C LYS A 258 -17.49 0.30 20.96
N VAL A 259 -16.30 -0.18 20.68
CA VAL A 259 -16.06 -1.58 20.32
C VAL A 259 -16.26 -2.44 21.57
N SER A 260 -17.08 -3.50 21.47
CA SER A 260 -17.28 -4.46 22.56
C SER A 260 -15.97 -5.18 22.91
N GLU A 261 -15.84 -5.60 24.14
CA GLU A 261 -14.77 -6.53 24.53
C GLU A 261 -14.89 -7.84 23.76
N GLY A 262 -13.76 -8.44 23.40
CA GLY A 262 -13.69 -9.72 22.70
C GLY A 262 -12.73 -9.72 21.52
N ASP A 263 -12.72 -10.86 20.83
CA ASP A 263 -11.95 -11.03 19.60
C ASP A 263 -12.80 -10.58 18.40
N HIS A 264 -12.24 -9.70 17.58
CA HIS A 264 -12.90 -9.14 16.40
C HIS A 264 -11.98 -9.18 15.19
N ILE A 265 -12.58 -9.29 14.00
CA ILE A 265 -11.87 -9.14 12.74
C ILE A 265 -12.23 -7.77 12.15
N PHE A 266 -11.27 -6.87 12.12
CA PHE A 266 -11.41 -5.63 11.39
C PHE A 266 -10.85 -5.79 9.97
N SER A 267 -11.57 -5.30 8.98
CA SER A 267 -11.11 -5.24 7.61
C SER A 267 -11.20 -3.81 7.10
N ILE A 268 -10.22 -3.38 6.29
CA ILE A 268 -10.16 -2.04 5.75
C ILE A 268 -9.90 -2.07 4.26
N TYR A 269 -10.61 -1.27 3.50
CA TYR A 269 -10.36 -1.06 2.08
C TYR A 269 -10.65 0.39 1.67
N GLY A 270 -10.01 0.82 0.59
CA GLY A 270 -10.25 2.11 -0.04
C GLY A 270 -11.10 1.95 -1.30
N GLU A 271 -11.86 2.99 -1.61
CA GLU A 271 -12.65 3.11 -2.85
C GLU A 271 -12.19 4.37 -3.56
N ASP A 272 -11.65 4.22 -4.78
CA ASP A 272 -11.12 5.33 -5.54
C ASP A 272 -12.23 6.20 -6.18
N SER A 273 -11.82 7.25 -6.90
CA SER A 273 -12.75 8.20 -7.53
C SER A 273 -13.66 7.58 -8.60
N GLN A 274 -13.35 6.36 -9.06
CA GLN A 274 -14.11 5.60 -10.06
C GLN A 274 -14.90 4.45 -9.42
N GLY A 275 -14.92 4.36 -8.08
CA GLY A 275 -15.62 3.30 -7.35
C GLY A 275 -14.88 1.96 -7.33
N ARG A 276 -13.62 1.90 -7.81
CA ARG A 276 -12.81 0.68 -7.74
C ARG A 276 -12.28 0.49 -6.32
N LYS A 277 -12.33 -0.74 -5.83
CA LYS A 277 -11.95 -1.07 -4.45
C LYS A 277 -10.55 -1.67 -4.39
N SER A 278 -9.79 -1.34 -3.33
CA SER A 278 -8.56 -2.06 -3.01
C SER A 278 -8.87 -3.48 -2.52
N THR A 279 -7.86 -4.32 -2.48
CA THR A 279 -7.93 -5.57 -1.70
C THR A 279 -8.16 -5.24 -0.22
N PRO A 280 -9.13 -5.86 0.46
CA PRO A 280 -9.32 -5.64 1.89
C PRO A 280 -8.10 -6.12 2.69
N PHE A 281 -7.71 -5.32 3.67
CA PHE A 281 -6.67 -5.64 4.63
C PHE A 281 -7.32 -6.03 5.96
N ALA A 282 -7.07 -7.24 6.46
CA ALA A 282 -7.75 -7.77 7.64
C ALA A 282 -6.81 -7.86 8.85
N PHE A 283 -7.34 -7.50 10.03
CA PHE A 283 -6.64 -7.52 11.31
C PHE A 283 -7.48 -8.28 12.34
N PRO A 284 -7.05 -9.43 12.83
CA PRO A 284 -7.62 -10.02 14.05
C PRO A 284 -7.14 -9.21 15.26
N ILE A 285 -8.06 -8.70 16.07
CA ILE A 285 -7.78 -7.81 17.21
C ILE A 285 -8.56 -8.28 18.41
N LYS A 286 -7.88 -8.45 19.53
CA LYS A 286 -8.51 -8.65 20.84
C LYS A 286 -8.70 -7.31 21.52
N VAL A 287 -9.95 -6.90 21.70
CA VAL A 287 -10.31 -5.66 22.37
C VAL A 287 -10.61 -5.96 23.85
N GLY A 288 -9.90 -5.30 24.74
CA GLY A 288 -10.18 -5.37 26.19
C GLY A 288 -11.15 -4.26 26.63
N LEU A 289 -11.64 -4.37 27.85
CA LEU A 289 -12.45 -3.33 28.49
C LEU A 289 -11.68 -2.00 28.51
N ASP A 290 -12.32 -0.92 28.07
CA ASP A 290 -11.77 0.45 28.05
C ASP A 290 -10.39 0.57 27.41
N SER A 291 -10.01 -0.40 26.56
CA SER A 291 -8.71 -0.43 25.88
C SER A 291 -8.66 0.53 24.70
N THR A 292 -7.47 1.09 24.46
CA THR A 292 -7.17 1.83 23.22
C THR A 292 -6.12 1.06 22.44
N ILE A 293 -6.46 0.73 21.21
CA ILE A 293 -5.61 0.01 20.26
C ILE A 293 -5.34 0.93 19.08
N ASN A 294 -4.08 1.11 18.73
CA ASN A 294 -3.70 1.91 17.57
C ASN A 294 -3.08 1.01 16.50
N ILE A 295 -3.55 1.15 15.27
CA ILE A 295 -3.08 0.43 14.08
C ILE A 295 -2.59 1.46 13.09
N GLY A 296 -1.30 1.47 12.85
CA GLY A 296 -0.67 2.44 11.95
C GLY A 296 0.16 1.78 10.87
N GLY A 297 0.45 2.54 9.80
CA GLY A 297 1.23 2.05 8.67
C GLY A 297 0.41 1.24 7.68
N ILE A 298 -0.90 1.35 7.70
CA ILE A 298 -1.76 0.73 6.69
C ILE A 298 -1.46 1.41 5.35
N PHE A 299 -0.96 0.65 4.38
CA PHE A 299 -0.78 1.12 3.02
C PHE A 299 -1.68 0.31 2.10
N LEU A 300 -2.82 0.86 1.72
CA LEU A 300 -3.77 0.17 0.86
C LEU A 300 -3.17 -0.06 -0.52
N SER A 301 -3.40 -1.26 -1.05
CA SER A 301 -2.92 -1.62 -2.38
C SER A 301 -3.54 -0.73 -3.45
N PRO A 302 -2.83 -0.46 -4.58
CA PRO A 302 -3.41 0.30 -5.68
C PRO A 302 -4.69 -0.36 -6.21
N THR A 303 -5.65 0.46 -6.67
CA THR A 303 -6.70 -0.03 -7.55
C THR A 303 -6.13 -0.30 -8.93
N ILE A 304 -6.73 -1.20 -9.69
CA ILE A 304 -6.28 -1.57 -11.03
C ILE A 304 -7.47 -1.88 -11.93
N ASP A 305 -7.36 -1.50 -13.19
CA ASP A 305 -8.31 -1.87 -14.24
C ASP A 305 -7.64 -1.86 -15.61
N VAL A 306 -8.34 -2.33 -16.66
CA VAL A 306 -7.91 -2.35 -18.05
C VAL A 306 -8.97 -1.73 -18.97
N ASP A 307 -8.55 -1.12 -20.08
CA ASP A 307 -9.45 -0.47 -21.06
C ASP A 307 -10.14 -1.48 -21.99
N LYS A 308 -9.60 -2.70 -22.11
CA LYS A 308 -10.09 -3.72 -23.03
C LYS A 308 -10.28 -5.06 -22.32
N SER A 309 -11.39 -5.72 -22.57
CA SER A 309 -11.61 -7.11 -22.15
C SER A 309 -10.91 -8.11 -23.10
N VAL A 310 -10.83 -7.76 -24.41
CA VAL A 310 -10.02 -8.47 -25.39
C VAL A 310 -9.15 -7.44 -26.10
N VAL A 311 -7.88 -7.75 -26.31
CA VAL A 311 -6.93 -6.92 -27.06
C VAL A 311 -6.36 -7.75 -28.22
N LYS A 312 -6.30 -7.17 -29.41
CA LYS A 312 -5.64 -7.80 -30.56
C LYS A 312 -4.15 -7.91 -30.29
N GLN A 313 -3.56 -9.07 -30.55
CA GLN A 313 -2.12 -9.28 -30.37
C GLN A 313 -1.32 -8.24 -31.15
N GLY A 314 -0.34 -7.61 -30.51
CA GLY A 314 0.46 -6.51 -31.04
C GLY A 314 -0.16 -5.11 -30.87
N GLU A 315 -1.37 -5.01 -30.34
CA GLU A 315 -1.93 -3.73 -29.87
C GLU A 315 -1.67 -3.53 -28.38
N ASN A 316 -1.77 -2.28 -27.92
CA ASN A 316 -1.62 -1.96 -26.51
C ASN A 316 -2.90 -2.20 -25.71
N VAL A 317 -2.77 -2.76 -24.52
CA VAL A 317 -3.78 -2.69 -23.47
C VAL A 317 -3.38 -1.61 -22.47
N ALA A 318 -4.30 -0.68 -22.15
CA ALA A 318 -4.08 0.30 -21.12
C ALA A 318 -4.41 -0.33 -19.76
N ILE A 319 -3.42 -0.37 -18.86
CA ILE A 319 -3.55 -0.82 -17.45
C ILE A 319 -3.44 0.43 -16.59
N PHE A 320 -4.45 0.71 -15.78
CA PHE A 320 -4.54 1.96 -15.03
C PHE A 320 -5.19 1.77 -13.67
N GLY A 321 -5.03 2.77 -12.82
CA GLY A 321 -5.61 2.76 -11.49
C GLY A 321 -5.22 3.98 -10.67
N GLN A 322 -5.41 3.90 -9.36
CA GLN A 322 -5.08 4.96 -8.43
C GLN A 322 -4.31 4.42 -7.22
N SER A 323 -3.39 5.22 -6.71
CA SER A 323 -2.60 4.99 -5.51
C SER A 323 -2.22 6.33 -4.87
N VAL A 324 -1.22 6.33 -4.00
CA VAL A 324 -0.67 7.55 -3.40
C VAL A 324 0.01 8.42 -4.46
N PRO A 325 -0.11 9.76 -4.39
CA PRO A 325 0.58 10.68 -5.31
C PRO A 325 2.10 10.49 -5.35
N ASN A 326 2.67 10.63 -6.53
CA ASN A 326 4.12 10.54 -6.77
C ASN A 326 4.77 9.20 -6.34
N SER A 327 3.99 8.14 -6.16
CA SER A 327 4.49 6.82 -5.83
C SER A 327 4.95 6.04 -7.07
N ASN A 328 5.84 5.07 -6.88
CA ASN A 328 6.25 4.14 -7.92
C ASN A 328 5.31 2.93 -7.90
N ILE A 329 4.68 2.63 -9.03
CA ILE A 329 3.80 1.49 -9.20
C ILE A 329 4.55 0.41 -9.96
N THR A 330 4.64 -0.77 -9.38
CA THR A 330 5.08 -1.97 -10.07
C THR A 330 3.85 -2.74 -10.53
N ILE A 331 3.71 -2.91 -11.83
CA ILE A 331 2.64 -3.69 -12.46
C ILE A 331 3.24 -5.01 -12.93
N SER A 332 2.68 -6.11 -12.43
CA SER A 332 3.00 -7.47 -12.87
C SER A 332 1.91 -7.91 -13.85
N VAL A 333 2.32 -8.27 -15.06
CA VAL A 333 1.45 -8.89 -16.07
C VAL A 333 1.82 -10.38 -16.14
N ASN A 334 0.86 -11.23 -15.76
CA ASN A 334 1.03 -12.69 -15.74
C ASN A 334 0.60 -13.30 -17.07
N SER A 335 1.49 -14.07 -17.63
CA SER A 335 1.36 -14.91 -18.82
C SER A 335 2.11 -16.21 -18.54
N ALA A 336 2.50 -16.96 -19.59
CA ALA A 336 3.48 -18.05 -19.47
C ALA A 336 4.79 -17.56 -18.79
N ASN A 337 5.15 -16.29 -19.01
CA ASN A 337 6.18 -15.56 -18.28
C ASN A 337 5.55 -14.37 -17.56
N GLU A 338 6.09 -13.99 -16.39
CA GLU A 338 5.67 -12.81 -15.66
C GLU A 338 6.47 -11.58 -16.13
N PHE A 339 5.77 -10.49 -16.51
CA PHE A 339 6.38 -9.24 -16.96
C PHE A 339 6.17 -8.16 -15.92
N PHE A 340 7.26 -7.52 -15.48
CA PHE A 340 7.20 -6.41 -14.54
C PHE A 340 7.43 -5.09 -15.25
N ASN A 341 6.56 -4.12 -14.98
CA ASN A 341 6.64 -2.77 -15.50
C ASN A 341 6.53 -1.77 -14.36
N ASN A 342 7.28 -0.68 -14.44
CA ASN A 342 7.24 0.37 -13.45
C ASN A 342 6.71 1.66 -14.08
N VAL A 343 5.75 2.28 -13.42
CA VAL A 343 5.22 3.60 -13.77
C VAL A 343 5.10 4.44 -12.51
N LYS A 344 5.00 5.75 -12.66
CA LYS A 344 4.83 6.68 -11.55
C LYS A 344 3.42 7.24 -11.55
N THR A 345 2.81 7.36 -10.37
CA THR A 345 1.53 8.07 -10.22
C THR A 345 1.75 9.58 -10.40
N ASP A 346 0.75 10.24 -10.93
CA ASP A 346 0.69 11.70 -10.99
C ASP A 346 0.35 12.33 -9.61
N LYS A 347 0.11 13.65 -9.60
CA LYS A 347 -0.28 14.40 -8.39
C LYS A 347 -1.66 14.00 -7.85
N SER A 348 -2.52 13.42 -8.67
CA SER A 348 -3.85 12.90 -8.31
C SER A 348 -3.79 11.42 -7.89
N GLY A 349 -2.60 10.83 -7.88
CA GLY A 349 -2.41 9.42 -7.57
C GLY A 349 -2.77 8.47 -8.72
N VAL A 350 -3.10 8.98 -9.91
CA VAL A 350 -3.45 8.17 -11.08
C VAL A 350 -2.20 7.64 -11.76
N TYR A 351 -2.23 6.39 -12.19
CA TYR A 351 -1.20 5.78 -13.03
C TYR A 351 -1.79 5.14 -14.29
N LEU A 352 -0.98 5.09 -15.34
CA LEU A 352 -1.33 4.50 -16.63
C LEU A 352 -0.09 3.82 -17.23
N LEU A 353 -0.27 2.57 -17.66
CA LEU A 353 0.69 1.81 -18.45
C LEU A 353 0.01 1.38 -19.75
N ASN A 354 0.57 1.75 -20.89
CA ASN A 354 0.20 1.17 -22.18
C ASN A 354 1.11 -0.05 -22.44
N PHE A 355 0.59 -1.24 -22.15
CA PHE A 355 1.35 -2.48 -22.26
C PHE A 355 1.22 -3.07 -23.68
N ASP A 356 2.35 -3.30 -24.34
CA ASP A 356 2.43 -3.92 -25.67
C ASP A 356 2.19 -5.44 -25.55
N THR A 357 1.11 -5.92 -26.18
CA THR A 357 0.73 -7.34 -26.15
C THR A 357 1.45 -8.20 -27.18
N ALA A 358 2.34 -7.63 -28.01
CA ALA A 358 3.15 -8.42 -28.96
C ALA A 358 4.00 -9.49 -28.24
N LYS A 359 4.34 -9.25 -26.96
CA LYS A 359 5.10 -10.17 -26.10
C LYS A 359 4.26 -11.29 -25.48
N LEU A 360 2.93 -11.23 -25.60
CA LEU A 360 2.01 -12.19 -25.02
C LEU A 360 1.50 -13.17 -26.07
N GLU A 361 1.22 -14.38 -25.65
CA GLU A 361 0.54 -15.38 -26.46
C GLU A 361 -0.96 -15.06 -26.55
N ILE A 362 -1.63 -15.65 -27.54
CA ILE A 362 -3.10 -15.60 -27.60
C ILE A 362 -3.66 -16.43 -26.44
N GLY A 363 -4.53 -15.84 -25.64
CA GLY A 363 -5.09 -16.47 -24.47
C GLY A 363 -5.46 -15.50 -23.36
N ASP A 364 -5.72 -16.03 -22.16
CA ASP A 364 -6.10 -15.26 -20.99
C ASP A 364 -4.85 -14.83 -20.20
N HIS A 365 -4.84 -13.55 -19.82
CA HIS A 365 -3.78 -12.92 -19.06
C HIS A 365 -4.36 -12.13 -17.90
N SER A 366 -3.50 -11.80 -16.95
CA SER A 366 -3.92 -10.99 -15.80
C SER A 366 -2.85 -9.99 -15.40
N ALA A 367 -3.27 -8.90 -14.77
CA ALA A 367 -2.39 -7.90 -14.24
C ALA A 367 -2.74 -7.59 -12.78
N ARG A 368 -1.72 -7.28 -11.98
CA ARG A 368 -1.84 -6.79 -10.61
C ARG A 368 -0.80 -5.72 -10.36
N SER A 369 -1.02 -4.87 -9.37
CA SER A 369 -0.11 -3.76 -9.08
C SER A 369 0.18 -3.62 -7.59
N LYS A 370 1.36 -3.08 -7.26
CA LYS A 370 1.74 -2.64 -5.92
C LYS A 370 2.37 -1.25 -6.00
N SER A 371 2.31 -0.52 -4.91
CA SER A 371 2.84 0.84 -4.79
C SER A 371 4.02 0.90 -3.84
N ALA A 372 4.99 1.75 -4.15
CA ALA A 372 6.10 2.07 -3.26
C ALA A 372 6.31 3.59 -3.21
N ILE A 373 6.45 4.14 -2.01
CA ILE A 373 6.80 5.54 -1.77
C ILE A 373 7.70 5.64 -0.56
N LEU A 374 8.80 6.37 -0.69
CA LEU A 374 9.85 6.41 0.33
C LEU A 374 10.30 4.98 0.68
N ASN A 375 10.16 4.58 1.95
CA ASN A 375 10.50 3.23 2.45
C ASN A 375 9.25 2.36 2.71
N GLU A 376 8.08 2.80 2.25
CA GLU A 376 6.82 2.09 2.42
C GLU A 376 6.44 1.37 1.13
N VAL A 377 6.01 0.11 1.23
CA VAL A 377 5.57 -0.71 0.09
C VAL A 377 4.22 -1.34 0.44
N SER A 378 3.23 -1.15 -0.44
CA SER A 378 1.93 -1.79 -0.30
C SER A 378 1.99 -3.28 -0.66
N PRO A 379 1.03 -4.10 -0.22
CA PRO A 379 0.79 -5.41 -0.84
C PRO A 379 0.36 -5.25 -2.30
N PHE A 380 0.40 -6.35 -3.05
CA PHE A 380 -0.25 -6.39 -4.36
C PHE A 380 -1.76 -6.22 -4.21
N GLY A 381 -2.35 -5.45 -5.11
CA GLY A 381 -3.78 -5.24 -5.21
C GLY A 381 -4.54 -6.39 -5.88
N ASN A 382 -5.80 -6.13 -6.17
CA ASN A 382 -6.65 -7.04 -6.93
C ASN A 382 -6.00 -7.41 -8.27
N THR A 383 -6.38 -8.57 -8.78
CA THR A 383 -5.97 -9.01 -10.11
C THR A 383 -7.07 -8.65 -11.11
N VAL A 384 -6.71 -8.04 -12.23
CA VAL A 384 -7.60 -7.77 -13.36
C VAL A 384 -7.23 -8.67 -14.53
N GLY A 385 -8.23 -9.33 -15.13
CA GLY A 385 -8.05 -10.18 -16.30
C GLY A 385 -8.27 -9.42 -17.62
N PHE A 386 -7.58 -9.84 -18.67
CA PHE A 386 -7.84 -9.48 -20.07
C PHE A 386 -7.42 -10.64 -20.99
N LYS A 387 -7.93 -10.64 -22.20
CA LYS A 387 -7.61 -11.69 -23.19
C LYS A 387 -6.85 -11.10 -24.38
N VAL A 388 -5.79 -11.76 -24.84
CA VAL A 388 -5.16 -11.49 -26.13
C VAL A 388 -5.82 -12.34 -27.20
N GLY A 389 -6.30 -11.72 -28.27
CA GLY A 389 -7.05 -12.37 -29.34
C GLY A 389 -6.74 -11.79 -30.72
N SER A 390 -7.61 -12.07 -31.70
CA SER A 390 -7.49 -11.59 -33.08
C SER A 390 -8.12 -10.20 -33.31
N GLU A 391 -8.94 -9.72 -32.37
CA GLU A 391 -9.61 -8.42 -32.41
C GLU A 391 -9.60 -7.75 -31.05
N SER A 392 -9.78 -6.42 -31.02
CA SER A 392 -9.87 -5.68 -29.76
C SER A 392 -11.33 -5.40 -29.41
N LYS A 393 -11.70 -5.62 -28.14
CA LYS A 393 -13.00 -5.26 -27.55
C LYS A 393 -12.78 -4.41 -26.31
N LYS A 394 -13.35 -3.22 -26.28
CA LYS A 394 -13.32 -2.38 -25.08
C LYS A 394 -13.96 -3.12 -23.91
N LYS A 395 -13.41 -2.95 -22.72
CA LYS A 395 -14.08 -3.36 -21.50
C LYS A 395 -15.28 -2.43 -21.30
N THR A 396 -16.46 -3.00 -21.49
CA THR A 396 -17.70 -2.27 -21.19
C THR A 396 -17.94 -2.34 -19.68
N VAL A 397 -18.38 -1.26 -19.08
CA VAL A 397 -18.76 -1.18 -17.65
C VAL A 397 -19.98 -2.07 -17.34
N SER A 398 -20.51 -2.73 -18.38
CA SER A 398 -21.68 -3.63 -18.28
C SER A 398 -21.35 -5.06 -17.82
N ASP A 399 -20.08 -5.41 -17.60
CA ASP A 399 -19.70 -6.71 -17.02
C ASP A 399 -19.61 -6.65 -15.49
N CYS A 400 -20.53 -5.94 -14.87
CA CYS A 400 -20.86 -6.16 -13.48
C CYS A 400 -21.56 -7.51 -13.40
N SER A 401 -20.92 -8.52 -12.87
CA SER A 401 -21.47 -9.85 -12.65
C SER A 401 -22.52 -10.31 -13.69
N ASN A 402 -22.59 -11.57 -14.02
CA ASN A 402 -23.65 -12.11 -14.91
C ASN A 402 -25.08 -12.00 -14.30
N LEU A 403 -25.25 -11.19 -13.26
CA LEU A 403 -26.52 -10.94 -12.58
C LEU A 403 -27.24 -9.77 -13.25
N ARG A 404 -28.21 -10.12 -14.08
CA ARG A 404 -29.10 -9.14 -14.69
C ARG A 404 -29.90 -8.42 -13.59
N GLY A 405 -29.68 -7.12 -13.45
CA GLY A 405 -30.29 -6.32 -12.38
C GLY A 405 -29.33 -5.85 -11.29
N ASP A 406 -28.09 -6.33 -11.25
CA ASP A 406 -27.01 -5.79 -10.42
C ASP A 406 -26.54 -4.46 -11.02
N ILE A 407 -27.24 -3.38 -10.71
CA ILE A 407 -27.02 -2.07 -11.32
C ILE A 407 -25.81 -1.36 -10.73
N ASN A 408 -25.55 -1.59 -9.43
CA ASN A 408 -24.44 -0.98 -8.70
C ASN A 408 -23.14 -1.81 -8.76
N CYS A 409 -23.20 -3.03 -9.34
CA CYS A 409 -22.04 -3.92 -9.50
C CYS A 409 -21.45 -4.43 -8.18
N ASP A 410 -22.28 -4.67 -7.17
CA ASP A 410 -21.82 -5.22 -5.89
C ASP A 410 -21.91 -6.75 -5.80
N GLY A 411 -22.34 -7.41 -6.89
CA GLY A 411 -22.51 -8.86 -6.97
C GLY A 411 -23.85 -9.34 -6.42
N LYS A 412 -24.76 -8.45 -6.12
CA LYS A 412 -26.12 -8.74 -5.63
C LYS A 412 -27.15 -7.95 -6.41
N VAL A 413 -28.37 -8.47 -6.47
CA VAL A 413 -29.56 -7.73 -6.89
C VAL A 413 -30.42 -7.52 -5.66
N ASN A 414 -30.45 -6.28 -5.16
CA ASN A 414 -31.05 -5.97 -3.88
C ASN A 414 -31.77 -4.60 -3.86
N LEU A 415 -32.13 -4.11 -2.67
CA LEU A 415 -32.86 -2.85 -2.49
C LEU A 415 -32.05 -1.63 -3.00
N VAL A 416 -30.73 -1.69 -3.05
CA VAL A 416 -29.89 -0.60 -3.58
C VAL A 416 -30.10 -0.47 -5.09
N ASP A 417 -30.11 -1.59 -5.84
CA ASP A 417 -30.36 -1.61 -7.28
C ASP A 417 -31.78 -1.16 -7.59
N PHE A 418 -32.74 -1.62 -6.79
CA PHE A 418 -34.11 -1.15 -6.88
C PHE A 418 -34.22 0.38 -6.69
N SER A 419 -33.49 0.94 -5.73
CA SER A 419 -33.49 2.39 -5.48
C SER A 419 -32.86 3.17 -6.63
N ILE A 420 -31.79 2.65 -7.25
CA ILE A 420 -31.19 3.25 -8.45
C ILE A 420 -32.18 3.21 -9.61
N MET A 421 -32.83 2.09 -9.84
CA MET A 421 -33.87 1.96 -10.88
C MET A 421 -35.04 2.89 -10.63
N ALA A 422 -35.51 2.99 -9.39
CA ALA A 422 -36.60 3.86 -9.01
C ALA A 422 -36.29 5.36 -9.25
N PHE A 423 -35.03 5.76 -9.09
CA PHE A 423 -34.60 7.11 -9.43
C PHE A 423 -34.81 7.42 -10.93
N TRP A 424 -34.61 6.42 -11.80
CA TRP A 424 -34.74 6.59 -13.25
C TRP A 424 -36.14 6.36 -13.79
N TYR A 425 -37.11 5.95 -12.94
CA TYR A 425 -38.49 5.72 -13.34
C TYR A 425 -39.11 6.97 -13.99
N ASN A 426 -39.67 6.80 -15.19
CA ASN A 426 -40.24 7.86 -16.01
C ASN A 426 -39.31 9.03 -16.37
N LYS A 427 -37.98 8.87 -16.25
CA LYS A 427 -37.02 9.86 -16.73
C LYS A 427 -36.57 9.52 -18.16
N SER A 428 -36.21 10.56 -18.93
CA SER A 428 -35.67 10.45 -20.26
C SER A 428 -34.19 10.08 -20.23
N ASN A 429 -33.72 9.32 -21.22
CA ASN A 429 -32.33 8.88 -21.40
C ASN A 429 -31.75 8.13 -20.19
N PRO A 430 -32.38 7.03 -19.72
CA PRO A 430 -31.82 6.23 -18.65
C PRO A 430 -30.50 5.60 -19.09
N PRO A 431 -29.54 5.35 -18.15
CA PRO A 431 -28.36 4.58 -18.47
C PRO A 431 -28.74 3.17 -18.94
N VAL A 432 -28.03 2.66 -19.96
CA VAL A 432 -28.31 1.33 -20.58
C VAL A 432 -28.37 0.21 -19.54
N LYS A 433 -27.54 0.27 -18.48
CA LYS A 433 -27.51 -0.75 -17.43
C LYS A 433 -28.74 -0.75 -16.50
N VAL A 434 -29.51 0.33 -16.47
CA VAL A 434 -30.75 0.44 -15.69
C VAL A 434 -31.95 -0.03 -16.50
N ASP A 435 -31.90 0.13 -17.81
CA ASP A 435 -32.89 -0.32 -18.76
C ASP A 435 -32.66 -1.81 -19.08
N LEU A 436 -33.29 -2.66 -18.29
CA LEU A 436 -33.02 -4.09 -18.30
C LEU A 436 -33.63 -4.81 -19.51
N ASN A 437 -34.64 -4.21 -20.17
CA ASN A 437 -35.23 -4.75 -21.39
C ASN A 437 -34.76 -4.04 -22.67
N ASN A 438 -33.97 -2.96 -22.52
CA ASN A 438 -33.40 -2.12 -23.61
C ASN A 438 -34.49 -1.47 -24.49
N ASP A 439 -35.61 -1.06 -23.91
CA ASP A 439 -36.70 -0.38 -24.64
C ASP A 439 -36.58 1.17 -24.59
N GLY A 440 -35.52 1.70 -23.94
CA GLY A 440 -35.25 3.13 -23.80
C GLY A 440 -36.02 3.81 -22.66
N LYS A 441 -36.71 3.06 -21.83
CA LYS A 441 -37.54 3.57 -20.72
C LYS A 441 -37.39 2.68 -19.49
N ILE A 442 -37.46 3.29 -18.31
CA ILE A 442 -37.60 2.56 -17.06
C ILE A 442 -39.06 2.50 -16.64
N ASN A 443 -39.59 1.31 -16.65
CA ASN A 443 -41.00 1.05 -16.38
C ASN A 443 -41.19 -0.23 -15.53
N LEU A 444 -42.43 -0.66 -15.31
CA LEU A 444 -42.73 -1.84 -14.48
C LEU A 444 -42.09 -3.15 -15.02
N ILE A 445 -41.79 -3.21 -16.31
CA ILE A 445 -41.16 -4.40 -16.91
C ILE A 445 -39.73 -4.53 -16.35
N ASP A 446 -38.96 -3.44 -16.28
CA ASP A 446 -37.60 -3.43 -15.75
C ASP A 446 -37.60 -3.81 -14.27
N PHE A 447 -38.54 -3.27 -13.49
CA PHE A 447 -38.71 -3.67 -12.09
C PHE A 447 -39.05 -5.16 -11.93
N SER A 448 -39.83 -5.71 -12.85
CA SER A 448 -40.17 -7.13 -12.84
C SER A 448 -38.94 -7.99 -13.16
N ILE A 449 -38.09 -7.56 -14.09
CA ILE A 449 -36.83 -8.24 -14.40
C ILE A 449 -35.86 -8.16 -13.21
N LEU A 450 -35.75 -6.99 -12.56
CA LEU A 450 -34.93 -6.83 -11.37
C LEU A 450 -35.42 -7.73 -10.23
N ALA A 451 -36.73 -7.74 -9.96
CA ALA A 451 -37.31 -8.56 -8.92
C ALA A 451 -37.14 -10.07 -9.18
N TYR A 452 -37.23 -10.51 -10.45
CA TYR A 452 -36.97 -11.91 -10.83
C TYR A 452 -35.53 -12.35 -10.54
N ASN A 453 -34.57 -11.45 -10.67
CA ASN A 453 -33.17 -11.74 -10.41
C ASN A 453 -32.72 -11.38 -8.98
N TRP A 454 -33.65 -11.15 -8.07
CA TRP A 454 -33.38 -10.74 -6.70
C TRP A 454 -32.53 -11.78 -5.95
N THR A 455 -31.42 -11.33 -5.35
CA THR A 455 -30.51 -12.20 -4.59
C THR A 455 -30.43 -11.89 -3.10
N GLY A 456 -30.99 -10.75 -2.65
CA GLY A 456 -31.03 -10.33 -1.23
C GLY A 456 -30.01 -9.30 -0.84
#